data_93a9b4a784fb7f038f40c197f4fd6759
#
_entry.id   93a9b4a784fb7f038f40c197f4fd6759
#
_cell.length_a   1.000
_cell.length_b   1.000
_cell.length_c   1.000
_cell.angle_alpha   90.00
_cell.angle_beta   90.00
_cell.angle_gamma   90.00
#
_symmetry.space_group_name_H-M   'P 1'
#
loop_
_entity.id
_entity.type
_entity.pdbx_description
1 polymer ?
#
loop_
_entity_poly.entity_id
_entity_poly.type
_entity_poly.pdbx_seq_one_letter_code
_entity_poly.pdbx_strand_id
1 'polypeptide(L)'
;GYTQGDETNDPYEPLQHIPGLAVGGWYDAGDFDIQANSVLNTTQDLAYIWTTFRPERDQTLIDQKTKFADIHVPDGVPDVVELVQHGTLNINAQVENIGFVAQVIGQPQMHNYHHLGDALTLSDGLLYDPSLKPYEVSEDGLRSGTPDDRFVFTGRMSAAGIMQDIVSLAAAYPALKEYYPEESERSLKN
;
A
#
# COMPACT_ATOMS: atom_id res chain seq x y z
N GLY A 1 18.08 -5.05 12.66
CA GLY A 1 16.70 -5.52 12.66
C GLY A 1 15.81 -4.50 13.34
N TYR A 2 14.69 -4.20 12.75
CA TYR A 2 13.68 -3.39 13.41
C TYR A 2 13.08 -4.21 14.54
N THR A 3 13.08 -3.67 15.74
CA THR A 3 12.26 -4.17 16.83
C THR A 3 11.11 -3.21 16.98
N GLN A 4 9.90 -3.70 16.83
CA GLN A 4 8.74 -2.94 17.21
C GLN A 4 8.82 -2.74 18.74
N GLY A 5 8.99 -1.49 19.15
CA GLY A 5 9.07 -1.16 20.57
C GLY A 5 7.69 -1.14 21.21
N ASP A 6 7.66 -1.16 22.54
CA ASP A 6 6.43 -1.11 23.35
C ASP A 6 5.68 0.25 23.29
N GLU A 7 6.13 1.17 22.45
CA GLU A 7 5.68 2.57 22.44
C GLU A 7 4.83 2.92 21.23
N THR A 8 4.00 2.05 20.73
CA THR A 8 3.01 2.46 19.74
C THR A 8 1.85 3.14 20.46
N ASN A 9 1.58 4.39 20.13
CA ASN A 9 0.39 5.12 20.58
C ASN A 9 -0.88 4.67 19.84
N ASP A 10 -0.87 3.51 19.23
CA ASP A 10 -1.99 2.91 18.53
C ASP A 10 -2.55 1.71 19.32
N PRO A 11 -3.79 1.31 19.04
CA PRO A 11 -4.47 0.26 19.78
C PRO A 11 -4.10 -1.15 19.33
N TYR A 12 -3.11 -1.31 18.45
CA TYR A 12 -2.79 -2.58 17.84
C TYR A 12 -1.61 -3.27 18.52
N GLU A 13 -1.73 -4.59 18.68
CA GLU A 13 -0.62 -5.40 19.16
C GLU A 13 0.51 -5.45 18.12
N PRO A 14 1.77 -5.55 18.56
CA PRO A 14 2.90 -5.72 17.66
C PRO A 14 2.68 -6.85 16.64
N LEU A 15 2.92 -6.55 15.36
CA LEU A 15 2.73 -7.48 14.25
C LEU A 15 1.29 -7.99 14.08
N GLN A 16 0.31 -7.31 14.64
CA GLN A 16 -1.09 -7.63 14.39
C GLN A 16 -1.43 -7.32 12.93
N HIS A 17 -1.80 -8.35 12.17
CA HIS A 17 -2.29 -8.20 10.81
C HIS A 17 -3.68 -7.58 10.80
N ILE A 18 -3.88 -6.58 9.96
CA ILE A 18 -5.14 -5.83 9.90
C ILE A 18 -5.76 -6.07 8.53
N PRO A 19 -6.91 -6.75 8.47
CA PRO A 19 -7.62 -6.99 7.22
C PRO A 19 -7.87 -5.68 6.45
N GLY A 20 -7.69 -5.74 5.13
CA GLY A 20 -7.92 -4.62 4.24
C GLY A 20 -6.74 -3.66 4.05
N LEU A 21 -5.62 -3.80 4.78
CA LEU A 21 -4.44 -2.96 4.57
C LEU A 21 -3.55 -3.40 3.40
N ALA A 22 -3.67 -4.64 2.93
CA ALA A 22 -2.81 -5.19 1.87
C ALA A 22 -3.24 -4.73 0.48
N VAL A 23 -3.38 -3.44 0.26
CA VAL A 23 -3.73 -2.83 -1.02
C VAL A 23 -2.90 -1.58 -1.29
N GLY A 24 -2.52 -1.40 -2.54
CA GLY A 24 -1.85 -0.18 -3.01
C GLY A 24 -0.56 0.18 -2.25
N GLY A 25 -0.03 1.34 -2.59
CA GLY A 25 1.18 1.87 -1.99
C GLY A 25 2.47 1.25 -2.54
N TRP A 26 3.58 1.88 -2.21
CA TRP A 26 4.91 1.44 -2.67
C TRP A 26 5.79 1.15 -1.47
N TYR A 27 6.57 0.09 -1.55
CA TYR A 27 7.58 -0.22 -0.56
C TYR A 27 8.70 0.81 -0.63
N ASP A 28 9.21 1.20 0.54
CA ASP A 28 10.30 2.16 0.63
C ASP A 28 11.63 1.53 0.16
N ALA A 29 11.87 0.28 0.58
CA ALA A 29 13.07 -0.47 0.26
C ALA A 29 12.80 -1.98 0.23
N GLY A 30 13.84 -2.79 0.35
CA GLY A 30 13.74 -4.26 0.34
C GLY A 30 13.24 -4.88 1.65
N ASP A 31 12.84 -4.11 2.63
CA ASP A 31 12.33 -4.54 3.92
C ASP A 31 10.80 -4.51 4.03
N PHE A 32 10.13 -4.25 2.90
CA PHE A 32 8.67 -4.32 2.77
C PHE A 32 7.89 -3.44 3.73
N ASP A 33 8.44 -2.28 4.07
CA ASP A 33 7.69 -1.23 4.75
C ASP A 33 7.14 -0.21 3.76
N ILE A 34 6.05 0.41 4.14
CA ILE A 34 5.44 1.51 3.41
C ILE A 34 5.44 2.72 4.31
N GLN A 35 6.22 3.72 3.93
CA GLN A 35 6.29 4.98 4.64
C GLN A 35 5.22 5.94 4.13
N ALA A 36 4.41 6.48 5.03
CA ALA A 36 3.32 7.38 4.68
C ALA A 36 3.79 8.57 3.83
N ASN A 37 4.86 9.25 4.25
CA ASN A 37 5.37 10.39 3.51
C ASN A 37 5.72 10.06 2.05
N SER A 38 6.30 8.88 1.80
CA SER A 38 6.64 8.44 0.44
C SER A 38 5.37 8.23 -0.39
N VAL A 39 4.37 7.54 0.16
CA VAL A 39 3.10 7.29 -0.55
C VAL A 39 2.34 8.59 -0.81
N LEU A 40 2.21 9.43 0.20
CA LEU A 40 1.47 10.69 0.10
C LEU A 40 2.08 11.63 -0.94
N ASN A 41 3.38 11.87 -0.86
CA ASN A 41 4.08 12.75 -1.77
C ASN A 41 4.06 12.19 -3.20
N THR A 42 4.34 10.91 -3.38
CA THR A 42 4.30 10.28 -4.71
C THR A 42 2.92 10.37 -5.33
N THR A 43 1.86 10.07 -4.57
CA THR A 43 0.48 10.19 -5.06
C THR A 43 0.15 11.62 -5.49
N GLN A 44 0.53 12.60 -4.67
CA GLN A 44 0.32 14.01 -4.96
C GLN A 44 1.09 14.47 -6.21
N ASP A 45 2.36 14.11 -6.32
CA ASP A 45 3.21 14.51 -7.44
C ASP A 45 2.71 13.91 -8.76
N LEU A 46 2.33 12.64 -8.77
CA LEU A 46 1.72 11.97 -9.93
C LEU A 46 0.39 12.63 -10.34
N ALA A 47 -0.43 13.00 -9.36
CA ALA A 47 -1.67 13.71 -9.60
C ALA A 47 -1.45 15.11 -10.20
N TYR A 48 -0.42 15.82 -9.77
CA TYR A 48 -0.01 17.10 -10.36
C TYR A 48 0.56 16.94 -11.75
N ILE A 49 1.33 15.89 -12.03
CA ILE A 49 1.80 15.54 -13.37
C ILE A 49 0.60 15.33 -14.29
N TRP A 50 -0.38 14.52 -13.87
CA TRP A 50 -1.60 14.33 -14.62
C TRP A 50 -2.35 15.63 -14.88
N THR A 51 -2.59 16.42 -13.84
CA THR A 51 -3.38 17.66 -13.94
C THR A 51 -2.72 18.70 -14.82
N THR A 52 -1.37 18.75 -14.80
CA THR A 52 -0.59 19.77 -15.52
C THR A 52 -0.27 19.38 -16.95
N PHE A 53 0.13 18.15 -17.19
CA PHE A 53 0.70 17.72 -18.48
C PHE A 53 -0.19 16.77 -19.26
N ARG A 54 -1.19 16.16 -18.63
CA ARG A 54 -2.10 15.20 -19.27
C ARG A 54 -1.38 14.14 -20.11
N PRO A 55 -0.40 13.41 -19.56
CA PRO A 55 0.28 12.38 -20.33
C PRO A 55 -0.69 11.26 -20.73
N GLU A 56 -0.66 10.92 -22.03
CA GLU A 56 -1.57 9.93 -22.63
C GLU A 56 -0.92 8.55 -22.77
N ARG A 57 0.26 8.34 -22.18
CA ARG A 57 0.92 7.03 -22.25
C ARG A 57 0.07 6.00 -21.53
N ASP A 58 -0.28 4.97 -22.27
CA ASP A 58 -1.09 3.84 -21.85
C ASP A 58 -0.41 2.58 -22.39
N GLN A 59 0.36 1.91 -21.56
CA GLN A 59 1.13 0.71 -21.90
C GLN A 59 1.04 -0.37 -20.80
N THR A 60 0.30 -0.08 -19.74
CA THR A 60 0.17 -0.97 -18.60
C THR A 60 -1.32 -1.20 -18.33
N LEU A 61 -1.67 -2.43 -18.09
CA LEU A 61 -2.97 -2.82 -17.56
C LEU A 61 -2.77 -3.24 -16.11
N ILE A 62 -3.45 -2.59 -15.17
CA ILE A 62 -3.41 -2.93 -13.75
C ILE A 62 -4.83 -3.22 -13.25
N ASP A 63 -5.13 -4.48 -13.03
CA ASP A 63 -6.36 -4.89 -12.35
C ASP A 63 -6.10 -5.07 -10.85
N GLN A 64 -6.39 -4.05 -10.07
CA GLN A 64 -6.24 -4.06 -8.62
C GLN A 64 -7.10 -5.11 -7.93
N LYS A 65 -8.22 -5.50 -8.53
CA LYS A 65 -9.16 -6.47 -7.96
C LYS A 65 -8.65 -7.90 -8.09
N THR A 66 -8.12 -8.25 -9.24
CA THR A 66 -7.54 -9.58 -9.50
C THR A 66 -6.06 -9.66 -9.17
N LYS A 67 -5.45 -8.51 -8.79
CA LYS A 67 -4.01 -8.38 -8.54
C LYS A 67 -3.18 -8.83 -9.75
N PHE A 68 -3.60 -8.42 -10.93
CA PHE A 68 -2.95 -8.74 -12.19
C PHE A 68 -2.41 -7.47 -12.84
N ALA A 69 -1.21 -7.54 -13.39
CA ALA A 69 -0.66 -6.48 -14.23
C ALA A 69 0.02 -7.05 -15.47
N ASP A 70 -0.11 -6.32 -16.57
CA ASP A 70 0.64 -6.57 -17.80
C ASP A 70 1.21 -5.25 -18.31
N ILE A 71 2.53 -5.16 -18.41
CA ILE A 71 3.26 -3.94 -18.76
C ILE A 71 3.35 -3.67 -20.26
N HIS A 72 2.67 -4.46 -21.08
CA HIS A 72 2.70 -4.34 -22.54
C HIS A 72 1.31 -4.26 -23.16
N VAL A 73 0.28 -4.10 -22.36
CA VAL A 73 -1.12 -4.07 -22.81
C VAL A 73 -1.78 -2.76 -22.41
N PRO A 74 -2.15 -1.92 -23.38
CA PRO A 74 -2.97 -0.73 -23.12
C PRO A 74 -4.39 -1.14 -22.73
N ASP A 75 -4.99 -0.43 -21.77
CA ASP A 75 -6.36 -0.69 -21.30
C ASP A 75 -7.31 0.51 -21.40
N GLY A 76 -6.82 1.64 -21.89
CA GLY A 76 -7.58 2.89 -22.04
C GLY A 76 -7.42 3.84 -20.85
N VAL A 77 -6.59 3.48 -19.86
CA VAL A 77 -6.24 4.34 -18.72
C VAL A 77 -4.78 4.77 -18.84
N PRO A 78 -4.47 6.07 -18.77
CA PRO A 78 -3.06 6.49 -18.74
C PRO A 78 -2.30 5.90 -17.55
N ASP A 79 -1.10 5.36 -17.79
CA ASP A 79 -0.25 4.72 -16.78
C ASP A 79 -0.10 5.56 -15.49
N VAL A 80 0.01 6.89 -15.64
CA VAL A 80 0.12 7.80 -14.49
C VAL A 80 -1.14 7.82 -13.62
N VAL A 81 -2.31 7.62 -14.21
CA VAL A 81 -3.59 7.60 -13.49
C VAL A 81 -3.74 6.29 -12.71
N GLU A 82 -3.28 5.18 -13.26
CA GLU A 82 -3.22 3.90 -12.55
C GLU A 82 -2.31 3.99 -11.31
N LEU A 83 -1.16 4.70 -11.45
CA LEU A 83 -0.27 4.94 -10.31
C LEU A 83 -0.92 5.87 -9.26
N VAL A 84 -1.66 6.90 -9.68
CA VAL A 84 -2.45 7.72 -8.74
C VAL A 84 -3.47 6.86 -7.99
N GLN A 85 -4.19 5.98 -8.69
CA GLN A 85 -5.10 5.04 -8.06
C GLN A 85 -4.38 4.15 -7.05
N HIS A 86 -3.23 3.59 -7.44
CA HIS A 86 -2.46 2.69 -6.57
C HIS A 86 -2.07 3.32 -5.24
N GLY A 87 -1.59 4.56 -5.26
CA GLY A 87 -1.29 5.30 -4.03
C GLY A 87 -2.54 5.63 -3.22
N THR A 88 -3.60 6.07 -3.89
CA THR A 88 -4.88 6.44 -3.24
C THR A 88 -5.54 5.25 -2.55
N LEU A 89 -5.49 4.06 -3.13
CA LEU A 89 -5.99 2.83 -2.52
C LEU A 89 -5.34 2.56 -1.16
N ASN A 90 -4.04 2.78 -1.04
CA ASN A 90 -3.33 2.59 0.22
C ASN A 90 -3.77 3.61 1.29
N ILE A 91 -3.90 4.88 0.92
CA ILE A 91 -4.32 5.94 1.83
C ILE A 91 -5.75 5.65 2.34
N ASN A 92 -6.69 5.40 1.43
CA ASN A 92 -8.07 5.10 1.77
C ASN A 92 -8.21 3.84 2.63
N ALA A 93 -7.44 2.79 2.32
CA ALA A 93 -7.44 1.56 3.10
C ALA A 93 -7.00 1.78 4.55
N GLN A 94 -6.03 2.63 4.78
CA GLN A 94 -5.60 2.97 6.14
C GLN A 94 -6.69 3.75 6.88
N VAL A 95 -7.24 4.80 6.28
CA VAL A 95 -8.31 5.59 6.92
C VAL A 95 -9.50 4.72 7.27
N GLU A 96 -9.92 3.82 6.38
CA GLU A 96 -11.10 2.98 6.57
C GLU A 96 -10.90 1.85 7.59
N ASN A 97 -9.72 1.23 7.62
CA ASN A 97 -9.50 0.05 8.44
C ASN A 97 -8.87 0.36 9.80
N ILE A 98 -8.12 1.45 9.92
CA ILE A 98 -7.47 1.84 11.18
C ILE A 98 -7.86 3.25 11.66
N GLY A 99 -8.59 4.02 10.85
CA GLY A 99 -9.09 5.36 11.22
C GLY A 99 -8.04 6.48 11.12
N PHE A 100 -6.86 6.22 10.57
CA PHE A 100 -5.79 7.21 10.36
C PHE A 100 -4.76 6.67 9.37
N VAL A 101 -3.89 7.53 8.86
CA VAL A 101 -2.70 7.09 8.10
C VAL A 101 -1.55 6.89 9.08
N ALA A 102 -1.08 5.66 9.19
CA ALA A 102 0.06 5.31 10.02
C ALA A 102 1.37 5.82 9.42
N GLN A 103 2.31 6.22 10.25
CA GLN A 103 3.60 6.69 9.78
C GLN A 103 4.34 5.61 8.97
N VAL A 104 4.29 4.37 9.45
CA VAL A 104 4.83 3.20 8.74
C VAL A 104 3.89 2.03 8.92
N ILE A 105 3.55 1.37 7.83
CA ILE A 105 2.94 0.05 7.83
C ILE A 105 3.90 -0.96 7.25
N GLY A 106 3.89 -2.17 7.76
CA GLY A 106 4.78 -3.24 7.35
C GLY A 106 4.05 -4.39 6.66
N GLN A 107 4.78 -5.12 5.85
CA GLN A 107 4.36 -6.40 5.31
C GLN A 107 4.75 -7.54 6.24
N PRO A 108 4.09 -8.69 6.13
CA PRO A 108 4.60 -9.92 6.71
C PRO A 108 6.08 -10.09 6.36
N GLN A 109 6.88 -10.51 7.30
CA GLN A 109 8.32 -10.73 7.10
C GLN A 109 9.17 -9.48 6.83
N MET A 110 8.71 -8.32 7.21
CA MET A 110 9.42 -7.06 7.10
C MET A 110 10.90 -7.13 7.56
N HIS A 111 11.22 -7.96 8.54
CA HIS A 111 12.58 -8.18 9.03
C HIS A 111 13.35 -9.28 8.28
N ASN A 112 12.79 -9.83 7.22
CA ASN A 112 13.37 -10.95 6.49
C ASN A 112 13.74 -10.57 5.06
N TYR A 113 14.91 -10.00 4.90
CA TYR A 113 15.44 -9.58 3.59
C TYR A 113 15.67 -10.72 2.58
N HIS A 114 15.46 -11.97 2.97
CA HIS A 114 15.62 -13.10 2.07
C HIS A 114 14.45 -13.29 1.09
N HIS A 115 13.34 -12.63 1.35
CA HIS A 115 12.17 -12.64 0.49
C HIS A 115 11.87 -11.24 0.00
N LEU A 116 11.99 -11.08 -1.31
CA LEU A 116 11.55 -9.88 -1.99
C LEU A 116 10.06 -9.97 -2.28
N GLY A 117 9.20 -10.56 -1.61
CA GLY A 117 7.77 -10.62 -1.82
C GLY A 117 7.28 -10.44 -3.26
N ASP A 118 6.06 -10.72 -3.53
CA ASP A 118 5.44 -10.34 -4.80
C ASP A 118 4.91 -8.91 -4.68
N ALA A 119 5.61 -7.96 -5.26
CA ALA A 119 5.22 -6.55 -5.22
C ALA A 119 3.83 -6.28 -5.83
N LEU A 120 3.39 -7.13 -6.75
CA LEU A 120 2.09 -6.99 -7.41
C LEU A 120 0.94 -7.49 -6.53
N THR A 121 1.09 -8.67 -5.97
CA THR A 121 0.08 -9.27 -5.09
C THR A 121 0.17 -8.75 -3.66
N LEU A 122 1.25 -8.04 -3.34
CA LEU A 122 1.55 -7.54 -1.98
C LEU A 122 1.66 -8.67 -0.96
N SER A 123 2.12 -9.84 -1.42
CA SER A 123 2.34 -11.03 -0.59
C SER A 123 3.83 -11.25 -0.35
N ASP A 124 4.16 -12.09 0.59
CA ASP A 124 5.55 -12.51 0.81
C ASP A 124 6.02 -13.59 -0.19
N GLY A 125 5.17 -13.97 -1.14
CA GLY A 125 5.44 -15.01 -2.13
C GLY A 125 5.46 -16.43 -1.58
N LEU A 126 5.11 -16.63 -0.31
CA LEU A 126 5.04 -17.93 0.34
C LEU A 126 3.59 -18.37 0.55
N LEU A 127 3.35 -19.65 0.51
CA LEU A 127 2.06 -20.21 0.91
C LEU A 127 1.91 -20.10 2.43
N TYR A 128 0.80 -19.54 2.87
CA TYR A 128 0.47 -19.52 4.28
C TYR A 128 0.05 -20.91 4.76
N ASP A 129 0.77 -21.42 5.76
CA ASP A 129 0.42 -22.65 6.46
C ASP A 129 0.11 -22.32 7.93
N PRO A 130 -1.17 -22.38 8.34
CA PRO A 130 -1.58 -22.05 9.71
C PRO A 130 -1.08 -23.05 10.76
N SER A 131 -0.53 -24.20 10.35
CA SER A 131 0.07 -25.18 11.27
C SER A 131 1.48 -24.79 11.71
N LEU A 132 2.15 -23.92 10.95
CA LEU A 132 3.48 -23.39 11.25
C LEU A 132 3.37 -22.03 11.93
N LYS A 133 4.30 -21.75 12.83
CA LYS A 133 4.45 -20.41 13.38
C LYS A 133 5.07 -19.48 12.32
N PRO A 134 4.79 -18.18 12.37
CA PRO A 134 5.49 -17.22 11.52
C PRO A 134 7.01 -17.44 11.59
N TYR A 135 7.66 -17.51 10.43
CA TYR A 135 9.11 -17.77 10.26
C TYR A 135 9.59 -19.17 10.61
N GLU A 136 8.72 -20.08 10.95
CA GLU A 136 9.08 -21.49 11.10
C GLU A 136 9.37 -22.10 9.72
N VAL A 137 10.36 -22.99 9.68
CA VAL A 137 10.77 -23.68 8.44
C VAL A 137 10.13 -25.05 8.45
N SER A 138 9.43 -25.39 7.38
CA SER A 138 8.85 -26.72 7.17
C SER A 138 9.94 -27.78 6.90
N GLU A 139 9.57 -29.07 6.90
CA GLU A 139 10.51 -30.19 6.65
C GLU A 139 11.20 -30.12 5.29
N ASP A 140 10.55 -29.53 4.31
CA ASP A 140 11.11 -29.30 2.96
C ASP A 140 12.01 -28.07 2.86
N GLY A 141 12.23 -27.37 3.98
CA GLY A 141 13.10 -26.19 4.03
C GLY A 141 12.40 -24.90 3.61
N LEU A 142 11.11 -24.92 3.31
CA LEU A 142 10.34 -23.75 2.97
C LEU A 142 9.83 -23.08 4.26
N ARG A 143 9.83 -21.76 4.26
CA ARG A 143 9.24 -21.00 5.35
C ARG A 143 7.73 -20.91 5.15
N SER A 144 7.00 -20.90 6.26
CA SER A 144 5.60 -20.55 6.20
C SER A 144 5.44 -19.10 5.79
N GLY A 145 4.58 -18.84 4.85
CA GLY A 145 4.04 -17.52 4.60
C GLY A 145 3.25 -17.01 5.81
N THR A 146 2.91 -15.76 5.79
CA THR A 146 1.97 -15.16 6.73
C THR A 146 0.72 -14.71 5.97
N PRO A 147 -0.43 -14.47 6.64
CA PRO A 147 -1.55 -13.82 5.98
C PRO A 147 -1.08 -12.54 5.29
N ASP A 148 -1.54 -12.30 4.05
CA ASP A 148 -1.12 -11.14 3.24
C ASP A 148 -1.70 -9.80 3.74
N ASP A 149 -1.99 -9.71 5.01
CA ASP A 149 -2.43 -8.50 5.67
C ASP A 149 -1.25 -7.74 6.25
N ARG A 150 -1.26 -6.43 6.06
CA ARG A 150 -0.26 -5.53 6.64
C ARG A 150 -0.55 -5.23 8.10
N PHE A 151 0.45 -4.76 8.80
CA PHE A 151 0.34 -4.33 10.20
C PHE A 151 0.84 -2.90 10.40
N VAL A 152 0.38 -2.24 11.45
CA VAL A 152 0.89 -0.93 11.85
C VAL A 152 2.23 -1.11 12.55
N PHE A 153 3.30 -0.55 11.97
CA PHE A 153 4.65 -0.65 12.54
C PHE A 153 4.98 0.52 13.44
N THR A 154 4.64 1.73 13.04
CA THR A 154 4.71 2.92 13.87
C THR A 154 3.42 3.71 13.75
N GLY A 155 3.00 4.28 14.86
CA GLY A 155 1.69 4.85 15.05
C GLY A 155 1.39 6.11 14.24
N ARG A 156 0.55 6.94 14.80
CA ARG A 156 -0.05 8.08 14.10
C ARG A 156 0.97 9.10 13.63
N MET A 157 0.72 9.64 12.47
CA MET A 157 1.44 10.79 11.96
C MET A 157 1.18 12.04 12.82
N SER A 158 2.08 13.01 12.71
CA SER A 158 1.87 14.35 13.26
C SER A 158 0.68 15.05 12.60
N ALA A 159 0.21 16.13 13.18
CA ALA A 159 -0.83 16.97 12.59
C ALA A 159 -0.47 17.45 11.16
N ALA A 160 0.81 17.72 10.89
CA ALA A 160 1.27 18.06 9.54
C ALA A 160 1.13 16.89 8.58
N GLY A 161 1.37 15.66 9.03
CA GLY A 161 1.15 14.45 8.24
C GLY A 161 -0.32 14.26 7.87
N ILE A 162 -1.23 14.43 8.83
CA ILE A 162 -2.68 14.37 8.58
C ILE A 162 -3.11 15.41 7.53
N MET A 163 -2.57 16.61 7.58
CA MET A 163 -2.84 17.62 6.54
C MET A 163 -2.32 17.17 5.16
N GLN A 164 -1.21 16.45 5.12
CA GLN A 164 -0.68 15.90 3.87
C GLN A 164 -1.60 14.83 3.27
N ASP A 165 -2.27 14.01 4.09
CA ASP A 165 -3.25 13.03 3.63
C ASP A 165 -4.37 13.71 2.83
N ILE A 166 -4.94 14.77 3.40
CA ILE A 166 -6.01 15.56 2.77
C ILE A 166 -5.52 16.17 1.45
N VAL A 167 -4.32 16.73 1.44
CA VAL A 167 -3.74 17.35 0.23
C VAL A 167 -3.53 16.31 -0.86
N SER A 168 -3.04 15.12 -0.51
CA SER A 168 -2.78 14.04 -1.48
C SER A 168 -4.07 13.50 -2.08
N LEU A 169 -5.09 13.25 -1.27
CA LEU A 169 -6.42 12.81 -1.76
C LEU A 169 -7.10 13.89 -2.60
N ALA A 170 -7.03 15.15 -2.19
CA ALA A 170 -7.58 16.25 -2.96
C ALA A 170 -6.89 16.45 -4.31
N ALA A 171 -5.56 16.28 -4.38
CA ALA A 171 -4.80 16.35 -5.61
C ALA A 171 -5.14 15.18 -6.56
N ALA A 172 -5.36 13.98 -6.01
CA ALA A 172 -5.72 12.79 -6.79
C ALA A 172 -7.14 12.84 -7.37
N TYR A 173 -8.06 13.57 -6.73
CA TYR A 173 -9.47 13.61 -7.10
C TYR A 173 -9.75 13.85 -8.59
N PRO A 174 -9.14 14.83 -9.28
CA PRO A 174 -9.43 15.08 -10.71
C PRO A 174 -9.11 13.88 -11.62
N ALA A 175 -7.99 13.19 -11.37
CA ALA A 175 -7.60 12.02 -12.14
C ALA A 175 -8.52 10.84 -11.87
N LEU A 176 -8.81 10.58 -10.61
CA LEU A 176 -9.70 9.50 -10.19
C LEU A 176 -11.12 9.72 -10.69
N LYS A 177 -11.64 10.93 -10.63
CA LYS A 177 -12.99 11.24 -11.09
C LYS A 177 -13.21 10.89 -12.56
N GLU A 178 -12.17 11.04 -13.37
CA GLU A 178 -12.23 10.80 -14.81
C GLU A 178 -12.21 9.30 -15.16
N TYR A 179 -11.41 8.50 -14.44
CA TYR A 179 -11.16 7.11 -14.78
C TYR A 179 -11.69 6.11 -13.72
N TYR A 180 -11.70 6.50 -12.45
CA TYR A 180 -12.11 5.68 -11.30
C TYR A 180 -13.10 6.45 -10.40
N PRO A 181 -14.31 6.75 -10.90
CA PRO A 181 -15.25 7.62 -10.19
C PRO A 181 -15.66 7.09 -8.81
N GLU A 182 -15.75 5.77 -8.64
CA GLU A 182 -16.07 5.18 -7.34
C GLU A 182 -14.96 5.44 -6.31
N GLU A 183 -13.70 5.31 -6.71
CA GLU A 183 -12.55 5.61 -5.85
C GLU A 183 -12.45 7.11 -5.54
N SER A 184 -12.78 7.95 -6.51
CA SER A 184 -12.89 9.40 -6.31
C SER A 184 -13.89 9.75 -5.21
N GLU A 185 -15.09 9.18 -5.26
CA GLU A 185 -16.12 9.41 -4.23
C GLU A 185 -15.73 8.83 -2.87
N ARG A 186 -15.01 7.72 -2.87
CA ARG A 186 -14.43 7.12 -1.66
C ARG A 186 -13.43 8.07 -0.99
N SER A 187 -12.53 8.64 -1.78
CA SER A 187 -11.51 9.59 -1.30
C SER A 187 -12.10 10.88 -0.74
N LEU A 188 -13.25 11.33 -1.23
CA LEU A 188 -13.95 12.51 -0.67
C LEU A 188 -14.58 12.25 0.70
N LYS A 189 -14.82 11.00 1.08
CA LYS A 189 -15.41 10.63 2.36
C LYS A 189 -14.35 10.46 3.45
N ASN A 190 -13.13 10.15 3.06
CA ASN A 190 -12.00 9.92 3.92
C ASN A 190 -11.18 11.18 4.14
#